data_f31507c05fab55338ed836a53e41103a
#
_entry.id   f31507c05fab55338ed836a53e41103a
#
_cell.length_a   1.000
_cell.length_b   1.000
_cell.length_c   1.000
_cell.angle_alpha   90.00
_cell.angle_beta   90.00
_cell.angle_gamma   90.00
#
_symmetry.space_group_name_H-M   'P 1'
#
loop_
_entity.id
_entity.type
_entity.pdbx_description
1 polymer ?
#
loop_
_entity_poly.entity_id
_entity_poly.type
_entity_poly.pdbx_seq_one_letter_code
_entity_poly.pdbx_strand_id
1 'polypeptide(L)'
;DQRKKADLDKYFSDLKSGKPQIYGLYWSKAQIEIRHSEQMAKVKKWLNNLWLFENSEYKVFDPNKELSYADRVRRREPGDDTLGLSPHCDAGSVERWTDSHYQKIYRDIFSDNFEKYNPFEAKYRDRTIEFESPAVAHVFRTFQGWTALTEQGPSDGTLQLIPIAKGIAYVLTRALLDDVEENELCGSKLGRALSVNKDYHSLLLKGLVSIPKMKPGDTVWWHPDVVHAVEDKHSGKNYSNVVYVGATPYCKKNLDYTVKQSKKFXX
;
A
#
# COMPACT_ATOMS: atom_id res chain seq x y z
N ASP A 1 -8.62 -28.53 9.55
CA ASP A 1 -9.92 -28.02 9.26
C ASP A 1 -10.21 -28.13 7.79
N GLN A 2 -11.27 -28.83 7.47
CA GLN A 2 -11.50 -29.23 6.10
C GLN A 2 -12.22 -28.24 5.22
N ARG A 3 -13.07 -27.44 5.78
CA ARG A 3 -13.74 -26.41 5.09
C ARG A 3 -12.76 -25.69 4.24
N LYS A 4 -11.63 -25.72 4.77
CA LYS A 4 -10.69 -24.85 4.39
C LYS A 4 -9.96 -25.20 3.21
N LYS A 5 -9.79 -26.47 2.91
CA LYS A 5 -9.00 -26.79 1.74
C LYS A 5 -9.66 -26.28 0.48
N ALA A 6 -10.95 -26.54 0.35
CA ALA A 6 -11.69 -26.07 -0.83
C ALA A 6 -11.73 -24.55 -0.88
N ASP A 7 -11.90 -23.91 0.27
CA ASP A 7 -11.94 -22.46 0.30
C ASP A 7 -10.59 -21.87 -0.06
N LEU A 8 -9.51 -22.49 0.45
CA LEU A 8 -8.17 -22.01 0.14
C LEU A 8 -7.88 -22.09 -1.34
N ASP A 9 -8.28 -23.20 -1.97
CA ASP A 9 -8.08 -23.36 -3.40
C ASP A 9 -8.81 -22.27 -4.17
N LYS A 10 -9.98 -21.90 -3.71
CA LYS A 10 -10.74 -20.82 -4.33
C LYS A 10 -10.01 -19.48 -4.20
N TYR A 11 -9.49 -19.17 -3.02
CA TYR A 11 -8.77 -17.93 -2.82
C TYR A 11 -7.47 -17.88 -3.57
N PHE A 12 -6.85 -19.02 -3.79
CA PHE A 12 -5.56 -19.10 -4.46
C PHE A 12 -5.68 -19.17 -5.98
N SER A 13 -6.87 -19.39 -6.48
CA SER A 13 -7.08 -19.62 -7.90
C SER A 13 -6.85 -18.40 -8.78
N ASP A 14 -6.76 -17.23 -8.17
CA ASP A 14 -6.51 -16.00 -8.91
C ASP A 14 -5.11 -15.93 -9.48
N LEU A 15 -4.21 -16.72 -8.95
CA LEU A 15 -2.80 -16.64 -9.34
C LEU A 15 -2.51 -17.69 -10.41
N LYS A 16 -1.97 -17.24 -11.51
CA LYS A 16 -1.76 -18.08 -12.68
C LYS A 16 -0.68 -19.14 -12.54
N SER A 17 0.19 -18.95 -11.55
CA SER A 17 1.35 -19.83 -11.42
C SER A 17 1.05 -21.18 -10.79
N GLY A 18 -0.09 -21.35 -10.16
CA GLY A 18 -0.37 -22.53 -9.38
C GLY A 18 0.30 -22.54 -8.03
N LYS A 19 1.09 -21.52 -7.73
CA LYS A 19 1.73 -21.33 -6.42
C LYS A 19 1.33 -19.97 -5.89
N PRO A 20 0.20 -19.87 -5.21
CA PRO A 20 -0.27 -18.56 -4.74
C PRO A 20 0.71 -17.93 -3.77
N GLN A 21 0.89 -16.62 -3.91
CA GLN A 21 1.77 -15.84 -3.05
C GLN A 21 1.00 -14.95 -2.09
N ILE A 22 -0.23 -14.56 -2.44
CA ILE A 22 -1.06 -13.73 -1.58
C ILE A 22 -2.31 -14.51 -1.26
N TYR A 23 -2.56 -14.69 0.04
CA TYR A 23 -3.66 -15.53 0.51
C TYR A 23 -4.76 -14.63 1.06
N GLY A 24 -5.98 -14.86 0.60
CA GLY A 24 -7.14 -14.13 1.08
C GLY A 24 -7.61 -14.57 2.46
N LEU A 25 -6.73 -14.51 3.40
CA LEU A 25 -6.99 -14.81 4.81
C LEU A 25 -6.93 -13.50 5.57
N TYR A 26 -8.00 -13.21 6.31
CA TYR A 26 -8.13 -11.91 6.97
C TYR A 26 -8.36 -12.02 8.48
N TRP A 27 -8.99 -13.09 8.93
CA TRP A 27 -9.56 -13.15 10.26
C TRP A 27 -9.04 -14.31 11.10
N SER A 28 -7.88 -14.84 10.77
CA SER A 28 -7.32 -15.89 11.62
C SER A 28 -7.00 -15.30 13.00
N LYS A 29 -7.01 -16.14 14.02
CA LYS A 29 -6.70 -15.71 15.37
C LYS A 29 -5.35 -14.97 15.40
N ALA A 30 -4.35 -15.54 14.74
CA ALA A 30 -3.01 -14.95 14.72
C ALA A 30 -3.03 -13.54 14.09
N GLN A 31 -3.78 -13.36 12.99
CA GLN A 31 -3.86 -12.05 12.36
C GLN A 31 -4.55 -11.03 13.28
N ILE A 32 -5.61 -11.46 13.94
CA ILE A 32 -6.33 -10.58 14.88
C ILE A 32 -5.40 -10.17 16.02
N GLU A 33 -4.66 -11.12 16.56
CA GLU A 33 -3.72 -10.84 17.64
C GLU A 33 -2.64 -9.86 17.22
N ILE A 34 -2.09 -10.05 16.02
CA ILE A 34 -1.05 -9.14 15.50
C ILE A 34 -1.63 -7.73 15.34
N ARG A 35 -2.80 -7.62 14.69
CA ARG A 35 -3.39 -6.30 14.43
C ARG A 35 -3.74 -5.53 15.69
N HIS A 36 -4.13 -6.24 16.74
CA HIS A 36 -4.66 -5.61 17.96
C HIS A 36 -3.73 -5.73 19.16
N SER A 37 -2.48 -6.13 18.96
CA SER A 37 -1.54 -6.19 20.06
C SER A 37 -1.27 -4.80 20.60
N GLU A 38 -0.88 -4.73 21.85
CA GLU A 38 -0.53 -3.47 22.50
C GLU A 38 0.62 -2.78 21.80
N GLN A 39 1.64 -3.55 21.39
CA GLN A 39 2.78 -3.01 20.67
C GLN A 39 2.35 -2.41 19.34
N MET A 40 1.49 -3.13 18.61
CA MET A 40 1.01 -2.65 17.32
C MET A 40 0.22 -1.35 17.48
N ALA A 41 -0.61 -1.28 18.52
CA ALA A 41 -1.39 -0.06 18.80
C ALA A 41 -0.48 1.14 19.04
N LYS A 42 0.60 0.94 19.79
CA LYS A 42 1.56 2.00 20.05
C LYS A 42 2.25 2.48 18.78
N VAL A 43 2.65 1.55 17.93
CA VAL A 43 3.33 1.88 16.67
C VAL A 43 2.39 2.68 15.77
N LYS A 44 1.15 2.21 15.61
CA LYS A 44 0.19 2.90 14.73
C LYS A 44 -0.13 4.29 15.24
N LYS A 45 -0.30 4.45 16.55
CA LYS A 45 -0.56 5.76 17.14
C LYS A 45 0.62 6.70 16.86
N TRP A 46 1.83 6.22 17.03
CA TRP A 46 3.03 7.02 16.78
C TRP A 46 3.08 7.43 15.31
N LEU A 47 2.85 6.47 14.40
CA LEU A 47 2.88 6.74 12.97
C LEU A 47 1.81 7.75 12.55
N ASN A 48 0.60 7.59 13.07
CA ASN A 48 -0.48 8.53 12.76
C ASN A 48 -0.15 9.95 13.19
N ASN A 49 0.56 10.08 14.31
CA ASN A 49 0.92 11.39 14.85
C ASN A 49 2.06 12.07 14.09
N LEU A 50 2.69 11.37 13.13
CA LEU A 50 3.68 12.01 12.26
C LEU A 50 3.03 12.92 11.22
N TRP A 51 1.74 12.79 11.02
CA TRP A 51 1.02 13.56 10.02
C TRP A 51 0.50 14.88 10.59
N LEU A 52 0.32 15.86 9.72
CA LEU A 52 -0.45 17.06 10.02
C LEU A 52 -1.92 16.70 9.82
N PHE A 53 -2.56 16.26 10.88
CA PHE A 53 -3.90 15.67 10.80
C PHE A 53 -5.02 16.67 11.06
N GLU A 54 -4.69 17.91 11.34
CA GLU A 54 -5.71 18.94 11.48
C GLU A 54 -5.19 20.25 10.91
N ASN A 55 -6.11 21.10 10.52
CA ASN A 55 -5.80 22.37 9.90
C ASN A 55 -6.87 23.39 10.32
N SER A 56 -6.82 24.61 9.76
CA SER A 56 -7.75 25.66 10.17
C SER A 56 -9.20 25.37 9.78
N GLU A 57 -9.43 24.42 8.88
CA GLU A 57 -10.77 24.12 8.40
C GLU A 57 -11.39 22.91 9.08
N TYR A 58 -10.61 21.86 9.35
CA TYR A 58 -11.16 20.65 9.93
C TYR A 58 -10.06 19.71 10.41
N LYS A 59 -10.47 18.75 11.23
CA LYS A 59 -9.60 17.67 11.70
C LYS A 59 -9.77 16.49 10.76
N VAL A 60 -8.69 16.10 10.07
CA VAL A 60 -8.77 15.09 9.04
C VAL A 60 -9.03 13.71 9.63
N PHE A 61 -8.32 13.37 10.71
CA PHE A 61 -8.54 12.09 11.39
C PHE A 61 -8.14 12.23 12.86
N ASP A 62 -8.55 11.27 13.67
CA ASP A 62 -8.14 11.19 15.07
C ASP A 62 -6.97 10.21 15.17
N PRO A 63 -5.76 10.69 15.40
CA PRO A 63 -4.57 9.82 15.38
C PRO A 63 -4.55 8.81 16.53
N ASN A 64 -5.39 9.03 17.54
CA ASN A 64 -5.40 8.19 18.73
C ASN A 64 -6.52 7.14 18.71
N LYS A 65 -7.32 7.12 17.65
CA LYS A 65 -8.36 6.12 17.47
C LYS A 65 -8.07 5.34 16.20
N GLU A 66 -7.76 4.07 16.36
CA GLU A 66 -7.40 3.22 15.23
C GLU A 66 -8.57 2.32 14.86
N LEU A 67 -8.89 2.27 13.56
CA LEU A 67 -9.88 1.33 13.06
C LEU A 67 -9.17 0.08 12.55
N SER A 68 -9.81 -1.06 12.72
CA SER A 68 -9.19 -2.32 12.33
C SER A 68 -9.31 -2.54 10.83
N TYR A 69 -8.18 -2.55 10.15
CA TYR A 69 -8.11 -2.81 8.73
C TYR A 69 -7.61 -4.24 8.52
N ALA A 70 -8.50 -5.11 8.03
CA ALA A 70 -8.13 -6.50 7.80
C ALA A 70 -7.41 -6.62 6.46
N ASP A 71 -6.27 -7.27 6.47
CA ASP A 71 -5.49 -7.45 5.27
C ASP A 71 -4.96 -8.89 5.24
N ARG A 72 -4.24 -9.21 4.18
CA ARG A 72 -3.93 -10.57 3.80
C ARG A 72 -2.58 -11.04 4.31
N VAL A 73 -2.28 -12.29 4.00
CA VAL A 73 -0.99 -12.92 4.29
C VAL A 73 -0.28 -13.12 2.96
N ARG A 74 1.01 -12.89 2.94
CA ARG A 74 1.81 -13.19 1.76
C ARG A 74 2.84 -14.24 2.11
N ARG A 75 3.00 -15.21 1.21
CA ARG A 75 3.96 -16.29 1.35
C ARG A 75 4.80 -16.32 0.09
N ARG A 76 6.12 -16.38 0.26
CA ARG A 76 6.99 -16.50 -0.90
C ARG A 76 8.00 -17.61 -0.66
N GLU A 77 8.01 -18.54 -1.59
CA GLU A 77 8.81 -19.75 -1.53
C GLU A 77 10.14 -19.50 -2.24
N PRO A 78 11.24 -20.10 -1.79
CA PRO A 78 12.50 -20.00 -2.54
C PRO A 78 12.29 -20.40 -4.00
N GLY A 79 12.86 -19.62 -4.90
CA GLY A 79 12.72 -19.86 -6.33
C GLY A 79 11.53 -19.19 -6.99
N ASP A 80 10.60 -18.63 -6.20
CA ASP A 80 9.42 -17.98 -6.79
C ASP A 80 9.79 -16.69 -7.52
N ASP A 81 9.18 -16.52 -8.67
CA ASP A 81 9.20 -15.23 -9.37
C ASP A 81 8.06 -14.37 -8.84
N THR A 82 8.18 -13.07 -9.00
CA THR A 82 7.09 -12.18 -8.60
C THR A 82 5.91 -12.33 -9.57
N LEU A 83 4.71 -12.18 -9.03
CA LEU A 83 3.47 -12.33 -9.80
C LEU A 83 2.76 -10.98 -9.91
N GLY A 84 3.45 -9.99 -10.45
CA GLY A 84 2.84 -8.70 -10.72
C GLY A 84 2.97 -7.67 -9.61
N LEU A 85 3.96 -7.84 -8.75
CA LEU A 85 4.23 -6.86 -7.71
C LEU A 85 5.37 -5.93 -8.14
N SER A 86 5.26 -5.43 -9.37
CA SER A 86 6.19 -4.47 -9.93
C SER A 86 6.01 -3.11 -9.25
N PRO A 87 6.94 -2.19 -9.45
CA PRO A 87 6.89 -0.91 -8.73
C PRO A 87 5.56 -0.17 -8.94
N HIS A 88 5.01 0.29 -7.83
CA HIS A 88 3.68 0.94 -7.83
C HIS A 88 3.44 1.70 -6.53
N CYS A 89 2.39 2.52 -6.54
CA CYS A 89 1.78 3.04 -5.32
C CYS A 89 0.35 2.55 -5.29
N ASP A 90 -0.14 2.15 -4.13
CA ASP A 90 -1.51 1.67 -3.98
C ASP A 90 -2.50 2.84 -3.90
N ALA A 91 -3.77 2.52 -3.85
CA ALA A 91 -4.90 3.46 -3.86
C ALA A 91 -5.11 3.97 -5.29
N GLY A 92 -5.47 5.22 -5.48
CA GLY A 92 -5.82 5.71 -6.81
C GLY A 92 -4.65 5.73 -7.79
N SER A 93 -4.97 5.63 -9.06
CA SER A 93 -4.00 5.80 -10.14
C SER A 93 -4.42 7.01 -10.99
N VAL A 94 -5.23 6.82 -12.00
CA VAL A 94 -5.73 7.92 -12.84
C VAL A 94 -6.37 9.03 -11.99
N GLU A 95 -7.01 8.64 -10.89
CA GLU A 95 -7.66 9.60 -9.99
C GLU A 95 -6.68 10.63 -9.43
N ARG A 96 -5.39 10.30 -9.35
CA ARG A 96 -4.41 11.26 -8.83
C ARG A 96 -4.32 12.50 -9.71
N TRP A 97 -4.69 12.37 -10.98
CA TRP A 97 -4.73 13.53 -11.90
C TRP A 97 -6.15 14.10 -12.07
N THR A 98 -7.19 13.29 -11.85
CA THR A 98 -8.55 13.68 -12.25
C THR A 98 -9.51 13.93 -11.10
N ASP A 99 -9.31 13.32 -9.93
CA ASP A 99 -10.21 13.55 -8.80
C ASP A 99 -9.88 14.88 -8.13
N SER A 100 -10.92 15.65 -7.83
CA SER A 100 -10.72 17.00 -7.31
C SER A 100 -9.94 17.02 -5.99
N HIS A 101 -10.14 16.04 -5.14
CA HIS A 101 -9.42 16.01 -3.87
C HIS A 101 -7.97 15.57 -4.03
N TYR A 102 -7.72 14.60 -4.92
CA TYR A 102 -6.33 14.27 -5.25
C TYR A 102 -5.62 15.48 -5.83
N GLN A 103 -6.28 16.24 -6.69
CA GLN A 103 -5.68 17.46 -7.26
C GLN A 103 -5.32 18.45 -6.17
N LYS A 104 -6.14 18.54 -5.14
CA LYS A 104 -5.85 19.43 -4.00
C LYS A 104 -4.69 18.92 -3.15
N ILE A 105 -4.58 17.60 -2.97
CA ILE A 105 -3.45 17.01 -2.26
C ILE A 105 -2.13 17.39 -2.95
N TYR A 106 -2.12 17.29 -4.27
CA TYR A 106 -0.90 17.50 -5.06
C TYR A 106 -0.82 18.89 -5.70
N ARG A 107 -1.57 19.84 -5.17
CA ARG A 107 -1.68 21.17 -5.76
C ARG A 107 -0.34 21.86 -5.97
N ASP A 108 0.58 21.69 -5.03
CA ASP A 108 1.90 22.31 -5.18
C ASP A 108 2.72 21.63 -6.28
N ILE A 109 2.53 20.37 -6.49
CA ILE A 109 3.18 19.64 -7.58
C ILE A 109 2.65 20.13 -8.91
N PHE A 110 1.33 20.19 -9.05
CA PHE A 110 0.68 20.58 -10.31
C PHE A 110 0.85 22.07 -10.64
N SER A 111 1.20 22.91 -9.66
CA SER A 111 1.45 24.32 -9.90
C SER A 111 2.94 24.65 -9.99
N ASP A 112 3.76 23.62 -10.20
CA ASP A 112 5.21 23.77 -10.38
C ASP A 112 5.92 24.30 -9.12
N ASN A 113 5.41 23.91 -7.96
CA ASN A 113 5.99 24.27 -6.66
C ASN A 113 6.24 23.02 -5.84
N PHE A 114 6.81 21.97 -6.46
CA PHE A 114 6.91 20.68 -5.79
C PHE A 114 7.73 20.74 -4.50
N GLU A 115 8.61 21.71 -4.36
CA GLU A 115 9.37 21.87 -3.12
C GLU A 115 8.47 22.14 -1.92
N LYS A 116 7.32 22.76 -2.16
CA LYS A 116 6.36 23.08 -1.12
C LYS A 116 5.47 21.90 -0.76
N TYR A 117 5.44 20.89 -1.62
CA TYR A 117 4.61 19.72 -1.35
C TYR A 117 5.07 19.06 -0.05
N ASN A 118 4.14 18.91 0.88
CA ASN A 118 4.40 18.23 2.14
C ASN A 118 3.66 16.89 2.12
N PRO A 119 4.38 15.78 1.95
CA PRO A 119 3.70 14.48 1.88
C PRO A 119 2.99 14.09 3.17
N PHE A 120 3.29 14.76 4.29
CA PHE A 120 2.63 14.46 5.56
C PHE A 120 1.48 15.41 5.88
N GLU A 121 1.03 16.21 4.92
CA GLU A 121 -0.20 16.96 5.09
C GLU A 121 -1.38 16.04 4.80
N ALA A 122 -2.22 15.79 5.80
CA ALA A 122 -3.32 14.86 5.64
C ALA A 122 -4.55 15.47 4.96
N LYS A 123 -4.61 16.79 4.87
CA LYS A 123 -5.78 17.49 4.33
C LYS A 123 -6.17 16.91 2.97
N TYR A 124 -7.44 16.62 2.81
CA TYR A 124 -8.08 16.07 1.63
C TYR A 124 -7.85 14.57 1.40
N ARG A 125 -6.90 13.94 2.09
CA ARG A 125 -6.67 12.51 1.87
C ARG A 125 -7.82 11.64 2.39
N ASP A 126 -8.62 12.20 3.27
CA ASP A 126 -9.83 11.54 3.76
C ASP A 126 -11.02 11.72 2.83
N ARG A 127 -10.84 12.40 1.71
CA ARG A 127 -11.95 12.74 0.81
C ARG A 127 -11.74 12.31 -0.64
N THR A 128 -10.65 11.64 -0.93
CA THR A 128 -10.39 11.16 -2.29
C THR A 128 -11.41 10.10 -2.67
N ILE A 129 -11.71 10.04 -3.96
CA ILE A 129 -12.62 9.04 -4.51
C ILE A 129 -11.84 8.16 -5.48
N GLU A 130 -11.64 6.91 -5.11
CA GLU A 130 -10.97 5.94 -5.97
C GLU A 130 -12.02 5.14 -6.75
N PHE A 131 -11.68 4.79 -7.98
CA PHE A 131 -12.53 3.93 -8.79
C PHE A 131 -12.72 2.60 -8.08
N GLU A 132 -13.96 2.17 -7.95
CA GLU A 132 -14.28 0.94 -7.21
C GLU A 132 -13.82 -0.28 -7.98
N SER A 133 -12.96 -1.08 -7.37
CA SER A 133 -12.44 -2.28 -8.01
C SER A 133 -11.91 -3.22 -6.93
N PRO A 134 -11.82 -4.52 -7.23
CA PRO A 134 -11.24 -5.47 -6.28
C PRO A 134 -9.77 -5.19 -5.97
N ALA A 135 -9.08 -4.45 -6.83
CA ALA A 135 -7.65 -4.18 -6.66
C ALA A 135 -7.38 -2.91 -5.86
N VAL A 136 -8.42 -2.13 -5.52
CA VAL A 136 -8.24 -0.84 -4.89
C VAL A 136 -9.12 -0.75 -3.65
N ALA A 137 -8.51 -0.55 -2.50
CA ALA A 137 -9.25 -0.36 -1.25
C ALA A 137 -9.58 1.13 -1.08
N HIS A 138 -10.85 1.43 -0.83
CA HIS A 138 -11.31 2.79 -0.63
C HIS A 138 -11.12 3.16 0.85
N VAL A 139 -9.87 3.35 1.23
CA VAL A 139 -9.47 3.57 2.62
C VAL A 139 -8.26 4.49 2.63
N PHE A 140 -8.14 5.31 3.67
CA PHE A 140 -6.95 6.12 3.87
C PHE A 140 -6.05 5.45 4.90
N ARG A 141 -5.01 4.79 4.41
CA ARG A 141 -3.98 4.23 5.28
C ARG A 141 -2.87 5.28 5.39
N THR A 142 -2.63 5.77 6.60
CA THR A 142 -1.54 6.73 6.80
C THR A 142 -0.20 6.09 6.48
N PHE A 143 -0.08 4.80 6.81
CA PHE A 143 1.06 3.97 6.41
C PHE A 143 0.55 2.60 6.04
N GLN A 144 1.17 2.02 5.03
CA GLN A 144 1.05 0.61 4.73
C GLN A 144 2.23 -0.10 5.37
N GLY A 145 2.07 -1.39 5.64
CA GLY A 145 3.16 -2.12 6.24
C GLY A 145 2.91 -3.61 6.30
N TRP A 146 3.88 -4.31 6.87
CA TRP A 146 3.69 -5.71 7.17
C TRP A 146 4.57 -6.12 8.36
N THR A 147 4.19 -7.24 8.96
CA THR A 147 4.95 -7.90 10.03
C THR A 147 5.59 -9.13 9.45
N ALA A 148 6.90 -9.28 9.66
CA ALA A 148 7.62 -10.47 9.19
C ALA A 148 7.21 -11.68 10.04
N LEU A 149 6.91 -12.80 9.37
CA LEU A 149 6.67 -14.07 10.03
C LEU A 149 7.92 -14.94 9.99
N THR A 150 8.82 -14.65 9.07
CA THR A 150 10.07 -15.40 8.89
C THR A 150 11.21 -14.40 8.74
N GLU A 151 12.42 -14.87 9.01
CA GLU A 151 13.61 -14.07 8.74
C GLU A 151 13.75 -13.89 7.24
N GLN A 152 13.97 -12.66 6.79
CA GLN A 152 14.06 -12.36 5.36
C GLN A 152 14.78 -11.05 5.12
N GLY A 153 15.43 -10.94 3.99
CA GLY A 153 16.15 -9.73 3.62
C GLY A 153 16.49 -9.71 2.14
N PRO A 154 17.46 -8.92 1.74
CA PRO A 154 17.82 -8.82 0.31
C PRO A 154 18.06 -10.19 -0.30
N SER A 155 17.55 -10.42 -1.49
CA SER A 155 17.60 -11.64 -2.26
C SER A 155 16.62 -12.71 -1.82
N ASP A 156 15.81 -12.44 -0.82
CA ASP A 156 14.80 -13.38 -0.33
C ASP A 156 13.41 -13.09 -0.90
N GLY A 157 13.33 -12.39 -2.03
CA GLY A 157 12.06 -12.05 -2.63
C GLY A 157 11.26 -11.06 -1.80
N THR A 158 11.96 -10.18 -1.11
CA THR A 158 11.32 -9.29 -0.16
C THR A 158 11.00 -7.92 -0.75
N LEU A 159 10.51 -7.04 0.10
CA LEU A 159 10.04 -5.70 -0.28
C LEU A 159 11.19 -4.80 -0.75
N GLN A 160 10.90 -4.02 -1.78
CA GLN A 160 11.77 -2.95 -2.24
C GLN A 160 11.00 -1.65 -2.16
N LEU A 161 11.72 -0.57 -1.87
CA LEU A 161 11.13 0.76 -1.76
C LEU A 161 12.02 1.77 -2.48
N ILE A 162 11.37 2.82 -3.00
CA ILE A 162 12.08 4.04 -3.35
C ILE A 162 11.84 4.97 -2.16
N PRO A 163 12.80 5.12 -1.25
CA PRO A 163 12.52 5.72 0.06
C PRO A 163 12.46 7.25 0.04
N ILE A 164 11.61 7.79 -0.81
CA ILE A 164 11.39 9.22 -0.91
C ILE A 164 9.94 9.47 -1.33
N ALA A 165 9.12 9.96 -0.40
CA ALA A 165 7.71 10.23 -0.68
C ALA A 165 7.53 11.30 -1.75
N LYS A 166 8.41 12.29 -1.77
CA LYS A 166 8.34 13.34 -2.80
C LYS A 166 8.62 12.83 -4.21
N GLY A 167 9.11 11.59 -4.35
CA GLY A 167 9.23 10.98 -5.66
C GLY A 167 7.92 10.90 -6.42
N ILE A 168 6.79 10.98 -5.72
CA ILE A 168 5.49 11.03 -6.39
C ILE A 168 5.39 12.24 -7.33
N ALA A 169 6.09 13.33 -7.03
CA ALA A 169 6.09 14.50 -7.91
C ALA A 169 6.64 14.16 -9.28
N TYR A 170 7.70 13.35 -9.32
CA TYR A 170 8.27 12.90 -10.60
C TYR A 170 7.23 12.09 -11.36
N VAL A 171 6.55 11.17 -10.69
CA VAL A 171 5.58 10.30 -11.36
C VAL A 171 4.41 11.10 -11.92
N LEU A 172 3.90 12.05 -11.13
CA LEU A 172 2.74 12.83 -11.56
C LEU A 172 3.08 13.79 -12.71
N THR A 173 4.24 14.44 -12.64
CA THR A 173 4.60 15.39 -13.70
C THR A 173 5.14 14.69 -14.94
N ARG A 174 5.76 13.51 -14.78
CA ARG A 174 6.26 12.77 -15.94
C ARG A 174 5.14 12.47 -16.94
N ALA A 175 3.94 12.19 -16.44
CA ALA A 175 2.80 11.88 -17.29
C ALA A 175 2.32 13.07 -18.11
N LEU A 176 2.76 14.27 -17.76
CA LEU A 176 2.29 15.50 -18.41
C LEU A 176 3.29 16.04 -19.41
N LEU A 177 4.39 15.34 -19.64
CA LEU A 177 5.40 15.78 -20.61
C LEU A 177 4.97 15.47 -22.04
N ASP A 178 5.55 16.20 -22.98
CA ASP A 178 5.14 16.16 -24.39
C ASP A 178 5.31 14.79 -25.05
N ASP A 179 6.20 13.94 -24.52
CA ASP A 179 6.43 12.62 -25.11
C ASP A 179 5.42 11.57 -24.63
N VAL A 180 4.50 11.95 -23.75
CA VAL A 180 3.45 11.04 -23.29
C VAL A 180 2.14 11.46 -23.94
N GLU A 181 1.49 10.51 -24.63
CA GLU A 181 0.23 10.83 -25.30
C GLU A 181 -0.84 11.22 -24.30
N GLU A 182 -1.71 12.12 -24.74
CA GLU A 182 -2.82 12.57 -23.91
C GLU A 182 -3.64 11.37 -23.44
N ASN A 183 -3.97 11.36 -22.17
CA ASN A 183 -4.75 10.30 -21.53
C ASN A 183 -4.01 8.97 -21.35
N GLU A 184 -2.74 8.91 -21.76
CA GLU A 184 -1.95 7.70 -21.55
C GLU A 184 -1.46 7.60 -20.09
N LEU A 185 -1.08 8.73 -19.49
CA LEU A 185 -0.66 8.84 -18.09
C LEU A 185 0.37 7.77 -17.71
N CYS A 186 1.35 7.55 -18.60
CA CYS A 186 2.44 6.59 -18.39
C CYS A 186 1.95 5.17 -18.07
N GLY A 187 0.82 4.78 -18.66
CA GLY A 187 0.26 3.44 -18.51
C GLY A 187 -0.66 3.27 -17.30
N SER A 188 -0.98 4.35 -16.61
CA SER A 188 -1.91 4.27 -15.46
C SER A 188 -3.33 3.97 -15.93
N LYS A 189 -4.04 3.14 -15.17
CA LYS A 189 -5.41 2.74 -15.52
C LYS A 189 -6.30 2.75 -14.29
N LEU A 190 -7.54 3.15 -14.51
CA LEU A 190 -8.55 3.13 -13.43
C LEU A 190 -8.68 1.71 -12.88
N GLY A 191 -8.90 1.63 -11.58
CA GLY A 191 -9.12 0.35 -10.93
C GLY A 191 -7.85 -0.42 -10.64
N ARG A 192 -6.70 0.19 -10.85
CA ARG A 192 -5.41 -0.43 -10.60
C ARG A 192 -4.52 0.49 -9.78
N ALA A 193 -3.45 -0.07 -9.22
CA ALA A 193 -2.45 0.71 -8.53
C ALA A 193 -1.72 1.62 -9.53
N LEU A 194 -1.16 2.71 -9.02
CA LEU A 194 -0.38 3.63 -9.85
C LEU A 194 0.91 2.94 -10.30
N SER A 195 1.07 2.78 -11.60
CA SER A 195 2.21 2.07 -12.16
C SER A 195 3.43 2.97 -12.24
N VAL A 196 4.58 2.42 -11.87
CA VAL A 196 5.89 3.07 -12.03
C VAL A 196 6.75 2.08 -12.81
N ASN A 197 7.16 2.46 -14.03
CA ASN A 197 7.74 1.49 -14.95
C ASN A 197 8.98 2.02 -15.66
N LYS A 198 9.75 1.12 -16.23
CA LYS A 198 11.01 1.46 -16.84
C LYS A 198 10.86 2.25 -18.14
N ASP A 199 9.72 2.18 -18.78
CA ASP A 199 9.50 2.91 -20.03
C ASP A 199 9.43 4.40 -19.81
N TYR A 200 8.91 4.81 -18.65
CA TYR A 200 8.73 6.24 -18.35
C TYR A 200 9.49 6.72 -17.13
N HIS A 201 9.81 5.83 -16.20
CA HIS A 201 10.31 6.24 -14.89
C HIS A 201 11.69 5.64 -14.57
N SER A 202 12.52 5.37 -15.60
CA SER A 202 13.81 4.71 -15.37
C SER A 202 14.69 5.48 -14.39
N LEU A 203 14.63 6.80 -14.42
CA LEU A 203 15.45 7.61 -13.51
C LEU A 203 15.04 7.36 -12.05
N LEU A 204 13.75 7.39 -11.77
CA LEU A 204 13.25 7.17 -10.41
C LEU A 204 13.56 5.76 -9.94
N LEU A 205 13.45 4.79 -10.84
CA LEU A 205 13.68 3.39 -10.50
C LEU A 205 15.11 3.08 -10.10
N LYS A 206 16.07 3.97 -10.40
CA LYS A 206 17.43 3.82 -9.91
C LYS A 206 17.50 3.88 -8.40
N GLY A 207 16.49 4.47 -7.75
CA GLY A 207 16.43 4.57 -6.29
C GLY A 207 15.79 3.39 -5.60
N LEU A 208 15.38 2.38 -6.34
CA LEU A 208 14.69 1.22 -5.76
C LEU A 208 15.69 0.35 -5.01
N VAL A 209 15.46 0.14 -3.71
CA VAL A 209 16.38 -0.61 -2.85
C VAL A 209 15.60 -1.63 -2.03
N SER A 210 16.23 -2.76 -1.76
CA SER A 210 15.64 -3.78 -0.91
C SER A 210 15.74 -3.36 0.56
N ILE A 211 14.74 -3.75 1.34
CA ILE A 211 14.78 -3.49 2.78
C ILE A 211 15.90 -4.33 3.41
N PRO A 212 16.43 -3.90 4.56
CA PRO A 212 17.44 -4.69 5.24
C PRO A 212 16.86 -5.98 5.82
N LYS A 213 17.73 -6.82 6.32
CA LYS A 213 17.33 -8.11 6.91
C LYS A 213 16.35 -7.88 8.07
N MET A 214 15.26 -8.63 8.07
CA MET A 214 14.19 -8.55 9.06
C MET A 214 14.12 -9.87 9.82
N LYS A 215 13.84 -9.78 11.11
CA LYS A 215 13.60 -10.94 11.96
C LYS A 215 12.10 -11.14 12.15
N PRO A 216 11.65 -12.35 12.47
CA PRO A 216 10.23 -12.55 12.78
C PRO A 216 9.77 -11.56 13.85
N GLY A 217 8.64 -10.92 13.60
CA GLY A 217 8.09 -9.91 14.48
C GLY A 217 8.48 -8.49 14.14
N ASP A 218 9.52 -8.30 13.32
CA ASP A 218 9.86 -6.95 12.85
C ASP A 218 8.78 -6.46 11.90
N THR A 219 8.58 -5.13 11.87
CA THR A 219 7.62 -4.52 10.94
C THR A 219 8.33 -3.52 10.04
N VAL A 220 7.79 -3.36 8.85
CA VAL A 220 8.21 -2.31 7.95
C VAL A 220 6.97 -1.51 7.58
N TRP A 221 7.14 -0.20 7.42
CA TRP A 221 6.03 0.71 7.12
C TRP A 221 6.47 1.68 6.04
N TRP A 222 5.52 2.04 5.16
CA TRP A 222 5.82 3.03 4.13
C TRP A 222 4.64 3.95 3.91
N HIS A 223 4.97 5.18 3.57
CA HIS A 223 4.03 6.25 3.28
C HIS A 223 3.26 5.91 1.99
N PRO A 224 2.00 6.30 1.87
CA PRO A 224 1.19 5.97 0.67
C PRO A 224 1.75 6.51 -0.64
N ASP A 225 2.59 7.52 -0.62
CA ASP A 225 3.21 8.03 -1.85
C ASP A 225 4.57 7.38 -2.15
N VAL A 226 5.00 6.43 -1.33
CA VAL A 226 6.28 5.75 -1.55
C VAL A 226 6.08 4.60 -2.54
N VAL A 227 6.87 4.64 -3.61
CA VAL A 227 6.86 3.57 -4.60
C VAL A 227 7.45 2.31 -3.98
N HIS A 228 6.76 1.21 -4.16
CA HIS A 228 7.23 -0.07 -3.60
C HIS A 228 7.01 -1.19 -4.59
N ALA A 229 7.78 -2.26 -4.38
CA ALA A 229 7.78 -3.42 -5.24
C ALA A 229 8.21 -4.63 -4.42
N VAL A 230 8.26 -5.77 -5.06
CA VAL A 230 8.80 -6.98 -4.47
C VAL A 230 9.90 -7.46 -5.40
N GLU A 231 11.01 -7.91 -4.84
CA GLU A 231 12.10 -8.44 -5.65
C GLU A 231 11.58 -9.46 -6.64
N ASP A 232 12.11 -9.43 -7.85
CA ASP A 232 11.63 -10.30 -8.92
C ASP A 232 11.78 -11.78 -8.58
N LYS A 233 12.88 -12.13 -7.93
CA LYS A 233 13.19 -13.53 -7.62
C LYS A 233 13.51 -13.71 -6.16
N HIS A 234 13.18 -14.88 -5.64
CA HIS A 234 13.59 -15.30 -4.32
C HIS A 234 14.74 -16.29 -4.51
N SER A 235 15.95 -15.82 -4.34
CA SER A 235 17.14 -16.66 -4.51
C SER A 235 17.69 -17.17 -3.17
N GLY A 236 16.96 -16.93 -2.08
CA GLY A 236 17.33 -17.43 -0.77
C GLY A 236 16.90 -18.86 -0.55
N LYS A 237 17.03 -19.31 0.69
CA LYS A 237 16.81 -20.72 1.03
C LYS A 237 15.53 -20.98 1.81
N ASN A 238 14.94 -19.96 2.43
CA ASN A 238 13.79 -20.13 3.32
C ASN A 238 12.61 -19.29 2.86
N TYR A 239 11.41 -19.66 3.31
CA TYR A 239 10.20 -18.90 2.98
C TYR A 239 10.30 -17.48 3.48
N SER A 240 9.72 -16.56 2.72
CA SER A 240 9.57 -15.16 3.12
C SER A 240 8.07 -14.91 3.29
N ASN A 241 7.60 -14.95 4.51
CA ASN A 241 6.18 -14.82 4.83
C ASN A 241 5.93 -13.55 5.63
N VAL A 242 4.84 -12.88 5.33
CA VAL A 242 4.45 -11.65 6.02
C VAL A 242 2.95 -11.60 6.24
N VAL A 243 2.53 -10.85 7.26
CA VAL A 243 1.14 -10.47 7.47
C VAL A 243 1.05 -8.98 7.17
N TYR A 244 0.23 -8.60 6.22
CA TYR A 244 0.03 -7.18 5.91
C TYR A 244 -0.70 -6.49 7.05
N VAL A 245 -0.26 -5.30 7.36
CA VAL A 245 -0.89 -4.43 8.36
C VAL A 245 -0.99 -3.03 7.76
N GLY A 246 -1.89 -2.24 8.28
CA GLY A 246 -2.03 -0.86 7.86
C GLY A 246 -2.43 0.00 9.02
N ALA A 247 -2.09 1.28 8.96
CA ALA A 247 -2.52 2.25 9.96
C ALA A 247 -3.71 3.01 9.38
N THR A 248 -4.87 2.88 10.01
CA THR A 248 -6.13 3.46 9.53
C THR A 248 -6.80 4.24 10.66
N PRO A 249 -6.36 5.47 10.90
CA PRO A 249 -6.95 6.27 11.98
C PRO A 249 -8.40 6.63 11.68
N TYR A 250 -9.12 6.95 12.72
CA TYR A 250 -10.54 7.25 12.61
C TYR A 250 -10.79 8.50 11.77
N CYS A 251 -11.54 8.33 10.71
CA CYS A 251 -12.14 9.40 9.90
C CYS A 251 -13.34 8.77 9.20
N LYS A 252 -14.20 9.61 8.63
CA LYS A 252 -15.43 9.08 8.02
C LYS A 252 -15.14 8.07 6.92
N LYS A 253 -14.17 8.36 6.05
CA LYS A 253 -13.80 7.44 4.96
C LYS A 253 -13.44 6.07 5.50
N ASN A 254 -12.61 6.05 6.53
CA ASN A 254 -12.14 4.78 7.11
C ASN A 254 -13.25 4.07 7.87
N LEU A 255 -14.10 4.84 8.56
CA LEU A 255 -15.26 4.25 9.24
C LEU A 255 -16.18 3.57 8.24
N ASP A 256 -16.48 4.26 7.13
CA ASP A 256 -17.35 3.69 6.09
C ASP A 256 -16.75 2.39 5.54
N TYR A 257 -15.43 2.37 5.35
CA TYR A 257 -14.75 1.17 4.87
C TYR A 257 -14.86 0.02 5.87
N THR A 258 -14.62 0.30 7.15
CA THR A 258 -14.67 -0.77 8.17
C THR A 258 -16.08 -1.26 8.40
N VAL A 259 -17.10 -0.43 8.21
CA VAL A 259 -18.50 -0.89 8.30
C VAL A 259 -18.76 -1.88 7.15
N LYS A 260 -18.33 -1.58 5.94
CA LYS A 260 -18.48 -2.53 4.83
C LYS A 260 -17.71 -3.83 5.09
N GLN A 261 -16.51 -3.70 5.64
CA GLN A 261 -15.67 -4.84 5.98
C GLN A 261 -16.36 -5.73 7.00
N SER A 262 -16.98 -5.15 8.02
CA SER A 262 -17.65 -5.92 9.07
C SER A 262 -18.86 -6.67 8.53
N LYS A 263 -19.57 -6.10 7.57
CA LYS A 263 -20.71 -6.77 6.94
C LYS A 263 -20.25 -8.00 6.17
N LYS A 264 -19.13 -7.92 5.51
CA LYS A 264 -18.57 -9.07 4.81
C LYS A 264 -18.06 -10.14 5.77
N PHE A 265 -17.60 -9.73 6.93
CA PHE A 265 -17.19 -10.70 7.95
C PHE A 265 -18.37 -11.52 8.45
N UNK A 266 -19.26 -10.88 8.59
CA UNK A 266 -20.41 -11.48 9.14
C UNK A 266 -21.14 -12.35 8.17
N UNK A 267 -20.83 -12.20 7.13
CA UNK A 267 -21.34 -12.99 6.10
C UNK A 267 -20.68 -14.13 5.89
#